data_f3fd2f0ff055c179a700640718463882
#
_entry.id   f3fd2f0ff055c179a700640718463882
#
_cell.length_a   1.000
_cell.length_b   1.000
_cell.length_c   1.000
_cell.angle_alpha   90.00
_cell.angle_beta   90.00
_cell.angle_gamma   90.00
#
_symmetry.space_group_name_H-M   'P 1'
#
loop_
_entity.id
_entity.type
_entity.pdbx_description
1 polymer ?
#
loop_
_entity_poly.entity_id
_entity_poly.type
_entity_poly.pdbx_seq_one_letter_code
_entity_poly.pdbx_strand_id
1 'polypeptide(L)'
;MDERFRGLGFYPADILLPQGCDLKKWAVVACDQYTSQPEYWQRVERFVGTAPSALHLILPESSLDGPNVETDIMDVTNTMSRYLRDGIFRTCPSALVYVERTLASGKVRRGLVGMVDLEEYDYEPGSTSLIRATEGTVLSRIPPRVAVRKNASVELPHVMVLADDPAGTVIE
;
A
#
# COMPACT_ATOMS: atom_id res chain seq x y z
N MET A 1 19.21 -12.48 -2.80
CA MET A 1 18.06 -12.82 -1.90
C MET A 1 18.63 -13.44 -0.65
N ASP A 2 18.22 -13.00 0.53
CA ASP A 2 18.77 -13.49 1.81
C ASP A 2 18.28 -14.91 2.05
N GLU A 3 19.22 -15.86 2.22
CA GLU A 3 18.91 -17.29 2.39
C GLU A 3 18.03 -17.59 3.62
N ARG A 4 18.05 -16.72 4.62
CA ARG A 4 17.21 -16.85 5.83
C ARG A 4 15.70 -16.84 5.54
N PHE A 5 15.29 -16.26 4.43
CA PHE A 5 13.89 -16.12 4.03
C PHE A 5 13.49 -17.08 2.90
N ARG A 6 14.43 -17.94 2.44
CA ARG A 6 14.13 -18.92 1.38
C ARG A 6 13.00 -19.84 1.80
N GLY A 7 11.98 -20.00 0.94
CA GLY A 7 10.82 -20.86 1.15
C GLY A 7 9.74 -20.29 2.08
N LEU A 8 9.91 -19.03 2.55
CA LEU A 8 8.87 -18.36 3.32
C LEU A 8 7.90 -17.58 2.44
N GLY A 9 8.26 -17.31 1.18
CA GLY A 9 7.47 -16.47 0.25
C GLY A 9 7.33 -15.02 0.70
N PHE A 10 8.03 -14.61 1.77
CA PHE A 10 7.98 -13.27 2.34
C PHE A 10 9.40 -12.79 2.70
N TYR A 11 9.75 -11.58 2.28
CA TYR A 11 11.12 -11.04 2.33
C TYR A 11 11.18 -9.61 2.83
N PRO A 12 12.33 -9.18 3.39
CA PRO A 12 12.60 -7.76 3.61
C PRO A 12 12.52 -6.95 2.32
N ALA A 13 12.07 -5.71 2.43
CA ALA A 13 11.94 -4.76 1.33
C ALA A 13 12.83 -3.52 1.57
N ASP A 14 13.09 -2.77 0.51
CA ASP A 14 13.61 -1.42 0.64
C ASP A 14 12.46 -0.49 1.02
N ILE A 15 12.41 -0.15 2.31
CA ILE A 15 11.32 0.63 2.89
C ILE A 15 11.62 2.12 2.78
N LEU A 16 10.67 2.88 2.24
CA LEU A 16 10.70 4.34 2.18
C LEU A 16 9.84 4.92 3.31
N LEU A 17 10.46 5.65 4.22
CA LEU A 17 9.76 6.36 5.29
C LEU A 17 9.79 7.86 5.03
N PRO A 18 8.67 8.58 5.24
CA PRO A 18 8.64 10.02 5.09
C PRO A 18 9.58 10.70 6.08
N GLN A 19 10.26 11.77 5.64
CA GLN A 19 11.12 12.59 6.48
C GLN A 19 10.94 14.09 6.18
N GLY A 20 11.18 14.92 7.17
CA GLY A 20 11.12 16.37 7.01
C GLY A 20 9.72 16.93 6.68
N CYS A 21 8.65 16.16 6.92
CA CYS A 21 7.28 16.57 6.64
C CYS A 21 6.37 16.42 7.88
N ASP A 22 5.21 17.08 7.86
CA ASP A 22 4.19 16.94 8.89
C ASP A 22 3.45 15.61 8.75
N LEU A 23 3.67 14.68 9.67
CA LEU A 23 3.04 13.36 9.64
C LEU A 23 1.51 13.40 9.74
N LYS A 24 0.92 14.46 10.31
CA LYS A 24 -0.54 14.64 10.31
C LYS A 24 -1.10 14.91 8.92
N LYS A 25 -0.30 15.55 8.07
CA LYS A 25 -0.63 15.80 6.67
C LYS A 25 -0.15 14.67 5.75
N TRP A 26 0.87 13.94 6.18
CA TRP A 26 1.39 12.81 5.42
C TRP A 26 0.40 11.65 5.38
N ALA A 27 -0.09 11.22 6.55
CA ALA A 27 -0.90 10.03 6.69
C ALA A 27 -2.32 10.25 6.21
N VAL A 28 -2.77 9.40 5.27
CA VAL A 28 -4.17 9.34 4.79
C VAL A 28 -4.69 7.92 4.91
N VAL A 29 -6.01 7.78 4.90
CA VAL A 29 -6.65 6.45 4.88
C VAL A 29 -6.43 5.76 3.53
N ALA A 30 -6.68 4.46 3.46
CA ALA A 30 -6.58 3.72 2.21
C ALA A 30 -7.51 4.30 1.13
N CYS A 31 -7.06 4.26 -0.13
CA CYS A 31 -7.73 4.90 -1.26
C CYS A 31 -9.11 4.32 -1.59
N ASP A 32 -9.42 3.14 -1.09
CA ASP A 32 -10.72 2.45 -1.21
C ASP A 32 -11.69 2.78 -0.06
N GLN A 33 -11.31 3.66 0.86
CA GLN A 33 -12.18 4.12 1.93
C GLN A 33 -12.99 5.35 1.51
N TYR A 34 -14.16 5.52 2.10
CA TYR A 34 -15.04 6.67 1.86
C TYR A 34 -15.39 6.89 0.38
N THR A 35 -15.57 5.80 -0.38
CA THR A 35 -15.85 5.85 -1.83
C THR A 35 -17.16 6.56 -2.17
N SER A 36 -18.15 6.49 -1.28
CA SER A 36 -19.45 7.15 -1.40
C SER A 36 -19.52 8.53 -0.72
N GLN A 37 -18.39 9.06 -0.23
CA GLN A 37 -18.34 10.30 0.53
C GLN A 37 -17.29 11.26 -0.07
N PRO A 38 -17.53 11.85 -1.25
CA PRO A 38 -16.54 12.70 -1.92
C PRO A 38 -16.16 13.92 -1.08
N GLU A 39 -17.04 14.44 -0.22
CA GLU A 39 -16.75 15.53 0.70
C GLU A 39 -15.68 15.18 1.75
N TYR A 40 -15.50 13.88 2.06
CA TYR A 40 -14.38 13.45 2.92
C TYR A 40 -13.05 13.76 2.25
N TRP A 41 -12.87 13.32 1.00
CA TRP A 41 -11.63 13.53 0.25
C TRP A 41 -11.37 15.01 -0.01
N GLN A 42 -12.39 15.82 -0.32
CA GLN A 42 -12.27 17.27 -0.45
C GLN A 42 -11.78 17.96 0.85
N ARG A 43 -12.21 17.47 2.02
CA ARG A 43 -11.69 17.98 3.31
C ARG A 43 -10.22 17.61 3.50
N VAL A 44 -9.85 16.37 3.16
CA VAL A 44 -8.45 15.90 3.22
C VAL A 44 -7.57 16.74 2.31
N GLU A 45 -7.97 16.96 1.07
CA GLU A 45 -7.25 17.81 0.10
C GLU A 45 -7.02 19.23 0.63
N ARG A 46 -8.07 19.86 1.15
CA ARG A 46 -7.95 21.20 1.75
C ARG A 46 -7.02 21.23 2.97
N PHE A 47 -7.06 20.21 3.80
CA PHE A 47 -6.20 20.10 4.98
C PHE A 47 -4.73 19.88 4.59
N VAL A 48 -4.47 18.99 3.65
CA VAL A 48 -3.13 18.68 3.14
C VAL A 48 -2.55 19.88 2.38
N GLY A 49 -3.34 20.44 1.46
CA GLY A 49 -2.89 21.51 0.55
C GLY A 49 -1.71 21.06 -0.29
N THR A 50 -0.66 21.87 -0.35
CA THR A 50 0.57 21.60 -1.11
C THR A 50 1.66 20.88 -0.29
N ALA A 51 1.38 20.53 0.95
CA ALA A 51 2.35 19.84 1.80
C ALA A 51 2.65 18.42 1.27
N PRO A 52 3.86 17.90 1.48
CA PRO A 52 4.15 16.49 1.18
C PRO A 52 3.18 15.57 1.90
N SER A 53 2.56 14.66 1.15
CA SER A 53 1.54 13.74 1.67
C SER A 53 1.42 12.48 0.82
N ALA A 54 1.08 11.37 1.46
CA ALA A 54 0.69 10.14 0.76
C ALA A 54 -0.58 10.34 -0.10
N LEU A 55 -1.40 11.36 0.19
CA LEU A 55 -2.54 11.73 -0.66
C LEU A 55 -2.15 11.94 -2.13
N HIS A 56 -1.01 12.58 -2.37
CA HIS A 56 -0.53 12.87 -3.72
C HIS A 56 0.13 11.68 -4.43
N LEU A 57 0.22 10.54 -3.74
CA LEU A 57 0.82 9.30 -4.24
C LEU A 57 -0.21 8.19 -4.48
N ILE A 58 -1.47 8.47 -4.21
CA ILE A 58 -2.59 7.55 -4.40
C ILE A 58 -3.65 8.19 -5.30
N LEU A 59 -4.48 7.35 -5.90
CA LEU A 59 -5.70 7.79 -6.57
C LEU A 59 -6.88 7.20 -5.81
N PRO A 60 -7.76 8.02 -5.19
CA PRO A 60 -8.96 7.53 -4.52
C PRO A 60 -9.85 6.75 -5.50
N GLU A 61 -10.49 5.66 -5.03
CA GLU A 61 -11.34 4.82 -5.88
C GLU A 61 -12.46 5.64 -6.54
N SER A 62 -12.98 6.66 -5.85
CA SER A 62 -13.98 7.58 -6.41
C SER A 62 -13.51 8.38 -7.64
N SER A 63 -12.21 8.44 -7.90
CA SER A 63 -11.62 9.15 -9.04
C SER A 63 -11.26 8.22 -10.20
N LEU A 64 -11.33 6.89 -10.02
CA LEU A 64 -10.90 5.91 -11.03
C LEU A 64 -11.79 5.89 -12.28
N ASP A 65 -13.05 6.31 -12.16
CA ASP A 65 -14.01 6.41 -13.27
C ASP A 65 -14.23 7.85 -13.73
N GLY A 66 -13.40 8.79 -13.27
CA GLY A 66 -13.49 10.20 -13.59
C GLY A 66 -13.01 10.55 -15.01
N PRO A 67 -13.46 11.68 -15.57
CA PRO A 67 -13.07 12.11 -16.93
C PRO A 67 -11.58 12.46 -17.06
N ASN A 68 -10.89 12.70 -15.94
CA ASN A 68 -9.49 13.12 -15.90
C ASN A 68 -8.54 12.02 -15.41
N VAL A 69 -9.00 10.78 -15.32
CA VAL A 69 -8.26 9.66 -14.70
C VAL A 69 -6.84 9.50 -15.25
N GLU A 70 -6.63 9.67 -16.55
CA GLU A 70 -5.30 9.55 -17.17
C GLU A 70 -4.35 10.66 -16.69
N THR A 71 -4.85 11.90 -16.61
CA THR A 71 -4.08 13.03 -16.08
C THR A 71 -3.76 12.84 -14.60
N ASP A 72 -4.73 12.40 -13.81
CA ASP A 72 -4.56 12.14 -12.39
C ASP A 72 -3.52 11.03 -12.12
N ILE A 73 -3.52 9.97 -12.95
CA ILE A 73 -2.49 8.91 -12.90
C ILE A 73 -1.10 9.47 -13.21
N MET A 74 -0.99 10.33 -14.24
CA MET A 74 0.28 10.98 -14.56
C MET A 74 0.78 11.87 -13.43
N ASP A 75 -0.10 12.62 -12.78
CA ASP A 75 0.24 13.49 -11.67
C ASP A 75 0.72 12.71 -10.44
N VAL A 76 0.08 11.58 -10.14
CA VAL A 76 0.51 10.65 -9.09
C VAL A 76 1.92 10.13 -9.38
N THR A 77 2.18 9.60 -10.57
CA THR A 77 3.48 9.02 -10.93
C THR A 77 4.60 10.06 -11.00
N ASN A 78 4.30 11.27 -11.50
CA ASN A 78 5.23 12.40 -11.49
C ASN A 78 5.55 12.85 -10.07
N THR A 79 4.55 12.85 -9.18
CA THR A 79 4.76 13.22 -7.78
C THR A 79 5.60 12.17 -7.04
N MET A 80 5.41 10.88 -7.29
CA MET A 80 6.29 9.83 -6.76
C MET A 80 7.75 10.09 -7.13
N SER A 81 8.01 10.32 -8.41
CA SER A 81 9.35 10.62 -8.93
C SER A 81 9.93 11.91 -8.33
N ARG A 82 9.12 12.95 -8.15
CA ARG A 82 9.51 14.19 -7.51
C ARG A 82 9.87 13.98 -6.05
N TYR A 83 9.06 13.27 -5.28
CA TYR A 83 9.32 13.03 -3.85
C TYR A 83 10.60 12.23 -3.61
N LEU A 84 10.93 11.30 -4.51
CA LEU A 84 12.22 10.59 -4.48
C LEU A 84 13.39 11.56 -4.70
N ARG A 85 13.32 12.44 -5.72
CA ARG A 85 14.38 13.43 -6.02
C ARG A 85 14.54 14.48 -4.92
N ASP A 86 13.42 14.93 -4.35
CA ASP A 86 13.40 16.02 -3.37
C ASP A 86 13.76 15.56 -1.96
N GLY A 87 14.10 14.27 -1.78
CA GLY A 87 14.53 13.71 -0.50
C GLY A 87 13.41 13.66 0.56
N ILE A 88 12.14 13.58 0.13
CA ILE A 88 10.98 13.43 1.03
C ILE A 88 11.02 12.07 1.75
N PHE A 89 11.79 11.13 1.22
CA PHE A 89 11.92 9.79 1.80
C PHE A 89 13.31 9.53 2.38
N ARG A 90 13.33 8.80 3.48
CA ARG A 90 14.48 8.10 4.01
C ARG A 90 14.35 6.63 3.64
N THR A 91 15.38 6.06 3.03
CA THR A 91 15.43 4.64 2.68
C THR A 91 15.94 3.82 3.87
N CYS A 92 15.24 2.74 4.18
CA CYS A 92 15.67 1.67 5.09
C CYS A 92 15.85 0.41 4.24
N PRO A 93 17.09 0.09 3.80
CA PRO A 93 17.31 -1.03 2.89
C PRO A 93 17.14 -2.37 3.60
N SER A 94 16.61 -3.34 2.88
CA SER A 94 16.44 -4.74 3.35
C SER A 94 15.82 -4.82 4.76
N ALA A 95 14.68 -4.15 4.94
CA ALA A 95 14.00 -4.01 6.22
C ALA A 95 12.61 -4.64 6.22
N LEU A 96 12.15 -5.01 7.40
CA LEU A 96 10.75 -5.31 7.70
C LEU A 96 10.21 -4.21 8.59
N VAL A 97 8.92 -3.82 8.39
CA VAL A 97 8.26 -2.89 9.30
C VAL A 97 7.27 -3.66 10.18
N TYR A 98 7.49 -3.60 11.49
CA TYR A 98 6.49 -4.08 12.44
C TYR A 98 5.39 -3.04 12.61
N VAL A 99 4.16 -3.47 12.47
CA VAL A 99 2.96 -2.64 12.64
C VAL A 99 2.15 -3.15 13.81
N GLU A 100 1.87 -2.28 14.76
CA GLU A 100 0.93 -2.55 15.83
C GLU A 100 -0.21 -1.52 15.80
N ARG A 101 -1.44 -1.99 15.74
CA ARG A 101 -2.64 -1.15 15.68
C ARG A 101 -3.65 -1.56 16.74
N THR A 102 -3.92 -0.68 17.69
CA THR A 102 -5.01 -0.84 18.63
C THR A 102 -6.33 -0.44 17.96
N LEU A 103 -7.28 -1.37 17.94
CA LEU A 103 -8.63 -1.16 17.41
C LEU A 103 -9.51 -0.45 18.47
N ALA A 104 -10.64 0.13 18.02
CA ALA A 104 -11.61 0.75 18.93
C ALA A 104 -12.17 -0.21 19.98
N SER A 105 -12.15 -1.52 19.72
CA SER A 105 -12.52 -2.59 20.66
C SER A 105 -11.46 -2.88 21.74
N GLY A 106 -10.31 -2.21 21.71
CA GLY A 106 -9.16 -2.49 22.56
C GLY A 106 -8.29 -3.67 22.10
N LYS A 107 -8.71 -4.43 21.08
CA LYS A 107 -7.89 -5.49 20.50
C LYS A 107 -6.72 -4.91 19.73
N VAL A 108 -5.57 -5.57 19.80
CA VAL A 108 -4.35 -5.20 19.08
C VAL A 108 -4.20 -6.09 17.84
N ARG A 109 -4.04 -5.47 16.68
CA ARG A 109 -3.64 -6.14 15.44
C ARG A 109 -2.16 -5.92 15.24
N ARG A 110 -1.43 -6.99 15.00
CA ARG A 110 0.00 -6.97 14.71
C ARG A 110 0.24 -7.46 13.30
N GLY A 111 1.30 -6.98 12.66
CA GLY A 111 1.66 -7.38 11.31
C GLY A 111 3.07 -6.97 10.94
N LEU A 112 3.54 -7.53 9.84
CA LEU A 112 4.81 -7.18 9.22
C LEU A 112 4.56 -6.64 7.81
N VAL A 113 5.31 -5.61 7.41
CA VAL A 113 5.35 -5.12 6.03
C VAL A 113 6.68 -5.55 5.41
N GLY A 114 6.60 -6.15 4.24
CA GLY A 114 7.72 -6.62 3.45
C GLY A 114 7.28 -6.92 2.02
N MET A 115 8.06 -7.71 1.30
CA MET A 115 7.74 -8.19 -0.05
C MET A 115 7.22 -9.62 0.01
N VAL A 116 6.27 -9.95 -0.87
CA VAL A 116 5.83 -11.33 -1.13
C VAL A 116 6.41 -11.82 -2.46
N ASP A 117 6.71 -13.10 -2.51
CA ASP A 117 7.15 -13.76 -3.74
C ASP A 117 5.93 -14.11 -4.60
N LEU A 118 5.81 -13.47 -5.74
CA LEU A 118 4.68 -13.69 -6.65
C LEU A 118 4.76 -15.04 -7.37
N GLU A 119 5.93 -15.67 -7.44
CA GLU A 119 6.08 -17.03 -7.96
C GLU A 119 5.47 -18.09 -7.01
N GLU A 120 5.31 -17.74 -5.74
CA GLU A 120 4.65 -18.57 -4.73
C GLU A 120 3.14 -18.25 -4.59
N TYR A 121 2.62 -17.33 -5.43
CA TYR A 121 1.21 -16.93 -5.40
C TYR A 121 0.39 -17.66 -6.46
N ASP A 122 -0.78 -18.15 -6.05
CA ASP A 122 -1.77 -18.71 -6.94
C ASP A 122 -3.19 -18.29 -6.53
N TYR A 123 -3.99 -17.91 -7.51
CA TYR A 123 -5.36 -17.46 -7.32
C TYR A 123 -6.41 -18.53 -7.64
N GLU A 124 -5.99 -19.69 -8.12
CA GLU A 124 -6.93 -20.77 -8.48
C GLU A 124 -7.57 -21.38 -7.24
N PRO A 125 -8.89 -21.63 -7.26
CA PRO A 125 -9.58 -22.29 -6.17
C PRO A 125 -9.00 -23.68 -5.87
N GLY A 126 -8.69 -23.94 -4.60
CA GLY A 126 -8.12 -25.20 -4.15
C GLY A 126 -6.61 -25.34 -4.35
N SER A 127 -5.93 -24.26 -4.76
CA SER A 127 -4.48 -24.22 -4.81
C SER A 127 -3.83 -24.57 -3.48
N THR A 128 -2.68 -25.27 -3.56
CA THR A 128 -1.81 -25.60 -2.42
C THR A 128 -0.59 -24.69 -2.35
N SER A 129 -0.50 -23.64 -3.18
CA SER A 129 0.57 -22.65 -3.15
C SER A 129 0.69 -22.00 -1.78
N LEU A 130 1.91 -21.56 -1.45
CA LEU A 130 2.22 -20.93 -0.17
C LEU A 130 1.40 -19.66 0.05
N ILE A 131 1.22 -18.87 -1.00
CA ILE A 131 0.43 -17.63 -0.99
C ILE A 131 -0.79 -17.82 -1.88
N ARG A 132 -1.99 -17.59 -1.33
CA ARG A 132 -3.26 -17.85 -2.02
C ARG A 132 -4.19 -16.64 -1.95
N ALA A 133 -5.05 -16.51 -2.96
CA ALA A 133 -6.13 -15.53 -2.91
C ALA A 133 -7.15 -15.91 -1.83
N THR A 134 -7.62 -14.90 -1.08
CA THR A 134 -8.70 -15.06 -0.10
C THR A 134 -10.08 -14.89 -0.73
N GLU A 135 -10.14 -14.20 -1.87
CA GLU A 135 -11.39 -13.88 -2.58
C GLU A 135 -11.12 -13.61 -4.07
N GLY A 136 -12.18 -13.66 -4.87
CA GLY A 136 -12.12 -13.27 -6.27
C GLY A 136 -12.06 -11.75 -6.45
N THR A 137 -11.28 -11.28 -7.42
CA THR A 137 -11.16 -9.87 -7.74
C THR A 137 -12.28 -9.42 -8.69
N VAL A 138 -12.81 -8.22 -8.50
CA VAL A 138 -13.75 -7.57 -9.44
C VAL A 138 -12.96 -7.14 -10.68
N LEU A 139 -13.16 -7.84 -11.80
CA LEU A 139 -12.35 -7.69 -13.02
C LEU A 139 -12.34 -6.27 -13.58
N SER A 140 -13.47 -5.54 -13.52
CA SER A 140 -13.56 -4.16 -14.01
C SER A 140 -12.68 -3.17 -13.25
N ARG A 141 -12.25 -3.53 -12.04
CA ARG A 141 -11.38 -2.68 -11.20
C ARG A 141 -9.89 -2.89 -11.46
N ILE A 142 -9.51 -3.93 -12.22
CA ILE A 142 -8.11 -4.26 -12.48
C ILE A 142 -7.44 -3.22 -13.39
N PRO A 143 -7.99 -2.87 -14.59
CA PRO A 143 -7.29 -2.01 -15.54
C PRO A 143 -6.85 -0.65 -14.97
N PRO A 144 -7.72 0.13 -14.28
CA PRO A 144 -7.30 1.42 -13.74
C PRO A 144 -6.24 1.28 -12.62
N ARG A 145 -6.31 0.22 -11.80
CA ARG A 145 -5.29 -0.05 -10.78
C ARG A 145 -3.94 -0.45 -11.37
N VAL A 146 -3.96 -1.24 -12.45
CA VAL A 146 -2.74 -1.56 -13.21
C VAL A 146 -2.15 -0.30 -13.84
N ALA A 147 -2.98 0.59 -14.38
CA ALA A 147 -2.53 1.84 -14.99
C ALA A 147 -1.79 2.75 -13.98
N VAL A 148 -2.31 2.87 -12.74
CA VAL A 148 -1.62 3.60 -11.65
C VAL A 148 -0.26 2.99 -11.35
N ARG A 149 -0.16 1.64 -11.30
CA ARG A 149 1.07 0.95 -10.89
C ARG A 149 2.11 0.79 -11.99
N LYS A 150 1.68 0.77 -13.25
CA LYS A 150 2.56 0.47 -14.40
C LYS A 150 3.80 1.37 -14.48
N ASN A 151 3.67 2.63 -14.08
CA ASN A 151 4.75 3.62 -14.09
C ASN A 151 5.08 4.14 -12.69
N ALA A 152 4.58 3.49 -11.65
CA ALA A 152 4.85 3.87 -10.27
C ALA A 152 6.31 3.60 -9.92
N SER A 153 6.98 4.60 -9.36
CA SER A 153 8.36 4.47 -8.86
C SER A 153 8.43 4.03 -7.39
N VAL A 154 7.28 4.00 -6.71
CA VAL A 154 7.12 3.49 -5.34
C VAL A 154 5.83 2.70 -5.24
N GLU A 155 5.79 1.69 -4.38
CA GLU A 155 4.58 0.87 -4.16
C GLU A 155 3.73 1.47 -3.04
N LEU A 156 2.49 1.78 -3.36
CA LEU A 156 1.42 2.25 -2.48
C LEU A 156 0.06 1.91 -3.13
N PRO A 157 -0.98 1.55 -2.37
CA PRO A 157 -1.02 1.07 -0.99
C PRO A 157 -0.58 -0.40 -0.88
N HIS A 158 -0.31 -0.86 0.35
CA HIS A 158 0.10 -2.25 0.58
C HIS A 158 -1.10 -3.20 0.51
N VAL A 159 -0.85 -4.42 0.03
CA VAL A 159 -1.82 -5.51 0.09
C VAL A 159 -1.77 -6.12 1.49
N MET A 160 -2.94 -6.38 2.08
CA MET A 160 -3.03 -7.07 3.36
C MET A 160 -3.13 -8.58 3.12
N VAL A 161 -2.20 -9.32 3.68
CA VAL A 161 -2.17 -10.78 3.68
C VAL A 161 -2.44 -11.28 5.10
N LEU A 162 -3.15 -12.40 5.23
CA LEU A 162 -3.35 -13.08 6.51
C LEU A 162 -2.39 -14.25 6.58
N ALA A 163 -1.61 -14.32 7.67
CA ALA A 163 -0.77 -15.47 7.96
C ALA A 163 -1.55 -16.55 8.72
N ASP A 164 -1.41 -17.81 8.31
CA ASP A 164 -1.91 -18.95 9.06
C ASP A 164 -0.89 -19.29 10.16
N ASP A 165 -1.13 -18.80 11.36
CA ASP A 165 -0.24 -18.96 12.52
C ASP A 165 -1.03 -19.40 13.76
N PRO A 166 -1.52 -20.67 13.77
CA PRO A 166 -2.33 -21.17 14.89
C PRO A 166 -1.57 -21.25 16.20
N ALA A 167 -0.24 -21.29 16.17
CA ALA A 167 0.60 -21.32 17.36
C ALA A 167 0.94 -19.91 17.89
N GLY A 168 0.69 -18.84 17.10
CA GLY A 168 0.99 -17.47 17.48
C GLY A 168 2.49 -17.18 17.57
N THR A 169 3.30 -17.84 16.74
CA THR A 169 4.78 -17.78 16.84
C THR A 169 5.44 -16.84 15.85
N VAL A 170 4.68 -16.32 14.88
CA VAL A 170 5.23 -15.40 13.87
C VAL A 170 5.50 -14.02 14.47
N ILE A 171 4.63 -13.58 15.39
CA ILE A 171 4.79 -12.31 16.08
C ILE A 171 4.41 -12.53 17.56
N GLU A 172 5.37 -12.76 18.40
CA GLU A 172 5.21 -12.83 19.85
C GLU A 172 5.19 -11.43 20.51
#